data_0ba08df2b341e8841b04cc68660dbbf9
#
_entry.id   0ba08df2b341e8841b04cc68660dbbf9
#
_cell.length_a   1.000
_cell.length_b   1.000
_cell.length_c   1.000
_cell.angle_alpha   90.00
_cell.angle_beta   90.00
_cell.angle_gamma   90.00
#
_symmetry.space_group_name_H-M   'P 1'
#
loop_
_entity.id
_entity.type
_entity.pdbx_description
1 polymer ?
#
loop_
_entity_poly.entity_id
_entity_poly.type
_entity_poly.pdbx_seq_one_letter_code
_entity_poly.pdbx_strand_id
1 'polypeptide(L)'
;MEDRIEIVPADTNDPAESLRRQNPLGKVPTLVFEDGTTLFDSRVIAEYLDHLAGGGRLFQAGDARFAQLRLQAVADGICDAGLLQVYEARLRTAEMRNAAWVENQAGKVARALASLEAVPPVYDRPRIGEIALACALGYLDLRFDGAWRTGHPALVAWLDAFAARVPAFEATRFKG
;
A
#
# COMPACT_ATOMS: atom_id res chain seq x y z
N MET A 1 9.35 18.56 -4.86
CA MET A 1 8.92 18.23 -3.48
C MET A 1 9.81 17.18 -2.82
N GLU A 2 10.41 16.29 -3.58
CA GLU A 2 11.38 15.31 -3.06
C GLU A 2 12.49 15.97 -2.24
N ASP A 3 13.04 17.08 -2.72
CA ASP A 3 14.08 17.87 -2.05
C ASP A 3 13.65 18.48 -0.69
N ARG A 4 12.38 18.34 -0.31
CA ARG A 4 11.80 18.87 0.93
C ARG A 4 11.43 17.78 1.93
N ILE A 5 11.69 16.54 1.60
CA ILE A 5 11.31 15.38 2.42
C ILE A 5 12.56 14.57 2.71
N GLU A 6 12.90 14.43 3.98
CA GLU A 6 13.92 13.51 4.44
C GLU A 6 13.27 12.16 4.80
N ILE A 7 13.83 11.07 4.28
CA ILE A 7 13.37 9.72 4.61
C ILE A 7 14.24 9.17 5.74
N VAL A 8 13.61 8.96 6.90
CA VAL A 8 14.25 8.42 8.10
C VAL A 8 13.76 6.98 8.32
N PRO A 9 14.68 5.98 8.34
CA PRO A 9 14.31 4.62 8.70
C PRO A 9 13.80 4.54 10.15
N ALA A 10 12.83 3.65 10.39
CA ALA A 10 12.31 3.39 11.73
C ALA A 10 12.12 1.89 11.96
N ASP A 11 12.53 1.39 13.12
CA ASP A 11 12.24 0.00 13.54
C ASP A 11 10.93 -0.06 14.33
N THR A 12 9.89 -0.58 13.69
CA THR A 12 8.57 -0.73 14.32
C THR A 12 8.56 -1.76 15.46
N ASN A 13 9.59 -2.60 15.58
CA ASN A 13 9.70 -3.61 16.64
C ASN A 13 10.44 -3.08 17.87
N ASP A 14 11.26 -2.03 17.73
CA ASP A 14 11.97 -1.44 18.86
C ASP A 14 11.00 -0.59 19.73
N PRO A 15 10.77 -0.97 21.00
CA PRO A 15 9.92 -0.20 21.91
C PRO A 15 10.50 1.18 22.27
N ALA A 16 11.81 1.39 22.12
CA ALA A 16 12.48 2.65 22.39
C ALA A 16 12.47 3.62 21.19
N GLU A 17 12.05 3.14 20.00
CA GLU A 17 12.00 3.94 18.79
C GLU A 17 11.12 5.19 18.96
N SER A 18 11.60 6.31 18.41
CA SER A 18 10.90 7.61 18.45
C SER A 18 9.53 7.58 17.78
N LEU A 19 9.35 6.68 16.82
CA LEU A 19 8.11 6.48 16.08
C LEU A 19 6.87 6.40 16.98
N ARG A 20 6.95 5.71 18.12
CA ARG A 20 5.81 5.55 19.05
C ARG A 20 5.40 6.84 19.76
N ARG A 21 6.30 7.82 19.82
CA ARG A 21 5.98 9.16 20.33
C ARG A 21 5.38 10.05 19.22
N GLN A 22 5.75 9.80 17.98
CA GLN A 22 5.30 10.53 16.80
C GLN A 22 3.95 9.99 16.27
N ASN A 23 3.78 8.67 16.36
CA ASN A 23 2.54 7.98 15.99
C ASN A 23 2.15 6.99 17.09
N PRO A 24 1.07 7.20 17.82
CA PRO A 24 0.67 6.33 18.93
C PRO A 24 0.36 4.89 18.49
N LEU A 25 0.13 4.65 17.18
CA LEU A 25 -0.04 3.31 16.61
C LEU A 25 1.30 2.60 16.38
N GLY A 26 2.45 3.31 16.47
CA GLY A 26 3.78 2.75 16.19
C GLY A 26 3.94 2.21 14.76
N LYS A 27 3.26 2.82 13.81
CA LYS A 27 3.24 2.37 12.40
C LYS A 27 3.91 3.38 11.48
N VAL A 28 4.56 2.86 10.45
CA VAL A 28 5.02 3.64 9.30
C VAL A 28 3.98 3.59 8.17
N PRO A 29 3.88 4.62 7.31
CA PRO A 29 4.64 5.87 7.38
C PRO A 29 4.07 6.88 8.38
N THR A 30 4.96 7.73 8.88
CA THR A 30 4.59 8.91 9.68
C THR A 30 5.34 10.12 9.13
N LEU A 31 4.62 11.17 8.76
CA LEU A 31 5.21 12.45 8.36
C LEU A 31 5.34 13.34 9.59
N VAL A 32 6.55 13.83 9.84
CA VAL A 32 6.88 14.74 10.96
C VAL A 32 7.23 16.10 10.40
N PHE A 33 6.60 17.15 10.92
CA PHE A 33 6.88 18.54 10.53
C PHE A 33 7.96 19.14 11.43
N GLU A 34 8.52 20.28 10.99
CA GLU A 34 9.55 21.02 11.74
C GLU A 34 9.07 21.47 13.14
N ASP A 35 7.78 21.76 13.29
CA ASP A 35 7.16 22.14 14.56
C ASP A 35 6.85 20.93 15.47
N GLY A 36 7.16 19.71 15.03
CA GLY A 36 6.92 18.46 15.76
C GLY A 36 5.52 17.90 15.59
N THR A 37 4.62 18.56 14.84
CA THR A 37 3.31 17.96 14.51
C THR A 37 3.48 16.79 13.54
N THR A 38 2.51 15.87 13.53
CA THR A 38 2.63 14.64 12.74
C THR A 38 1.36 14.33 11.95
N LEU A 39 1.52 13.68 10.80
CA LEU A 39 0.44 13.06 10.04
C LEU A 39 0.71 11.56 9.84
N PHE A 40 -0.30 10.76 9.93
CA PHE A 40 -0.39 9.34 9.62
C PHE A 40 -1.88 9.00 9.37
N ASP A 41 -2.28 7.96 8.58
CA ASP A 41 -1.41 7.02 7.87
C ASP A 41 -1.06 7.50 6.44
N SER A 42 -0.61 6.57 5.59
CA SER A 42 -0.24 6.85 4.20
C SER A 42 -1.35 7.55 3.40
N ARG A 43 -2.61 7.31 3.70
CA ARG A 43 -3.78 7.93 3.05
C ARG A 43 -3.82 9.44 3.33
N VAL A 44 -3.68 9.80 4.61
CA VAL A 44 -3.66 11.20 5.05
C VAL A 44 -2.43 11.90 4.50
N ILE A 45 -1.26 11.25 4.57
CA ILE A 45 0.00 11.80 4.05
C ILE A 45 -0.11 12.04 2.55
N ALA A 46 -0.63 11.10 1.77
CA ALA A 46 -0.77 11.24 0.33
C ALA A 46 -1.73 12.39 -0.04
N GLU A 47 -2.83 12.55 0.68
CA GLU A 47 -3.78 13.67 0.47
C GLU A 47 -3.15 15.00 0.84
N TYR A 48 -2.39 15.06 1.93
CA TYR A 48 -1.65 16.26 2.32
C TYR A 48 -0.60 16.65 1.28
N LEU A 49 0.17 15.70 0.77
CA LEU A 49 1.18 15.96 -0.26
C LEU A 49 0.55 16.42 -1.58
N ASP A 50 -0.60 15.85 -1.96
CA ASP A 50 -1.37 16.34 -3.11
C ASP A 50 -1.86 17.77 -2.90
N HIS A 51 -2.36 18.09 -1.69
CA HIS A 51 -2.74 19.45 -1.32
C HIS A 51 -1.58 20.42 -1.44
N LEU A 52 -0.41 20.10 -0.90
CA LEU A 52 0.81 20.93 -1.04
C LEU A 52 1.25 21.13 -2.50
N ALA A 53 0.95 20.16 -3.37
CA ALA A 53 1.25 20.24 -4.79
C ALA A 53 0.22 21.06 -5.61
N GLY A 54 -0.74 21.69 -4.94
CA GLY A 54 -1.82 22.47 -5.55
C GLY A 54 -3.14 21.70 -5.68
N GLY A 55 -3.19 20.45 -5.22
CA GLY A 55 -4.38 19.62 -5.18
C GLY A 55 -4.83 19.04 -6.53
N GLY A 56 -5.68 18.04 -6.49
CA GLY A 56 -6.35 17.49 -7.67
C GLY A 56 -5.49 16.62 -8.59
N ARG A 57 -4.22 16.37 -8.22
CA ARG A 57 -3.34 15.46 -8.98
C ARG A 57 -3.64 14.00 -8.66
N LEU A 58 -3.64 13.66 -7.37
CA LEU A 58 -3.94 12.32 -6.88
C LEU A 58 -5.40 12.17 -6.48
N PHE A 59 -5.97 13.19 -5.86
CA PHE A 59 -7.35 13.21 -5.36
C PHE A 59 -8.21 14.17 -6.19
N GLN A 60 -9.05 13.61 -7.05
CA GLN A 60 -9.99 14.38 -7.85
C GLN A 60 -11.10 14.98 -6.99
N ALA A 61 -11.72 16.04 -7.48
CA ALA A 61 -12.97 16.56 -6.93
C ALA A 61 -14.19 15.80 -7.50
N GLY A 62 -15.33 15.94 -6.83
CA GLY A 62 -16.61 15.37 -7.27
C GLY A 62 -16.67 13.83 -7.16
N ASP A 63 -17.61 13.24 -7.89
CA ASP A 63 -17.95 11.81 -7.77
C ASP A 63 -16.80 10.87 -8.20
N ALA A 64 -15.96 11.31 -9.15
CA ALA A 64 -14.79 10.55 -9.57
C ALA A 64 -13.81 10.24 -8.42
N ARG A 65 -13.79 11.08 -7.37
CA ARG A 65 -13.03 10.84 -6.15
C ARG A 65 -13.41 9.50 -5.49
N PHE A 66 -14.69 9.18 -5.41
CA PHE A 66 -15.15 7.98 -4.73
C PHE A 66 -14.74 6.70 -5.44
N ALA A 67 -14.66 6.70 -6.76
CA ALA A 67 -14.12 5.56 -7.51
C ALA A 67 -12.64 5.32 -7.16
N GLN A 68 -11.85 6.39 -7.05
CA GLN A 68 -10.44 6.30 -6.66
C GLN A 68 -10.26 5.85 -5.20
N LEU A 69 -11.04 6.40 -4.27
CA LEU A 69 -11.01 5.99 -2.87
C LEU A 69 -11.46 4.53 -2.68
N ARG A 70 -12.42 4.06 -3.48
CA ARG A 70 -12.83 2.64 -3.48
C ARG A 70 -11.69 1.74 -3.95
N LEU A 71 -10.98 2.11 -5.02
CA LEU A 71 -9.83 1.35 -5.50
C LEU A 71 -8.70 1.33 -4.46
N GLN A 72 -8.42 2.48 -3.84
CA GLN A 72 -7.48 2.57 -2.73
C GLN A 72 -7.88 1.65 -1.58
N ALA A 73 -9.16 1.66 -1.17
CA ALA A 73 -9.65 0.80 -0.08
C ALA A 73 -9.52 -0.70 -0.40
N VAL A 74 -9.69 -1.10 -1.67
CA VAL A 74 -9.42 -2.49 -2.10
C VAL A 74 -7.95 -2.81 -1.99
N ALA A 75 -7.06 -1.94 -2.45
CA ALA A 75 -5.61 -2.10 -2.39
C ALA A 75 -5.11 -2.19 -0.93
N ASP A 76 -5.57 -1.29 -0.08
CA ASP A 76 -5.25 -1.30 1.35
C ASP A 76 -5.75 -2.59 2.02
N GLY A 77 -6.97 -3.05 1.67
CA GLY A 77 -7.52 -4.31 2.15
C GLY A 77 -6.71 -5.54 1.72
N ILE A 78 -6.09 -5.51 0.53
CA ILE A 78 -5.13 -6.54 0.09
C ILE A 78 -3.89 -6.52 0.99
N CYS A 79 -3.32 -5.34 1.25
CA CYS A 79 -2.16 -5.19 2.12
C CYS A 79 -2.47 -5.64 3.55
N ASP A 80 -3.60 -5.21 4.12
CA ASP A 80 -4.02 -5.57 5.48
C ASP A 80 -4.18 -7.09 5.63
N ALA A 81 -4.90 -7.72 4.70
CA ALA A 81 -5.10 -9.16 4.73
C ALA A 81 -3.80 -9.94 4.48
N GLY A 82 -2.91 -9.43 3.62
CA GLY A 82 -1.58 -9.99 3.40
C GLY A 82 -0.70 -9.86 4.64
N LEU A 83 -0.69 -8.69 5.29
CA LEU A 83 0.10 -8.46 6.50
C LEU A 83 -0.30 -9.41 7.64
N LEU A 84 -1.59 -9.65 7.82
CA LEU A 84 -2.08 -10.59 8.84
C LEU A 84 -1.60 -12.01 8.59
N GLN A 85 -1.50 -12.47 7.33
CA GLN A 85 -0.92 -13.77 6.99
C GLN A 85 0.58 -13.81 7.31
N VAL A 86 1.31 -12.73 6.97
CA VAL A 86 2.74 -12.61 7.30
C VAL A 86 2.97 -12.66 8.80
N TYR A 87 2.15 -11.97 9.60
CA TYR A 87 2.28 -11.98 11.06
C TYR A 87 1.96 -13.34 11.65
N GLU A 88 0.96 -14.04 11.15
CA GLU A 88 0.65 -15.39 11.60
C GLU A 88 1.84 -16.36 11.35
N ALA A 89 2.53 -16.18 10.22
CA ALA A 89 3.72 -16.99 9.91
C ALA A 89 4.96 -16.62 10.73
N ARG A 90 5.17 -15.31 11.01
CA ARG A 90 6.39 -14.83 11.66
C ARG A 90 6.34 -14.86 13.18
N LEU A 91 5.17 -14.57 13.77
CA LEU A 91 5.02 -14.36 15.20
C LEU A 91 4.50 -15.58 15.94
N ARG A 92 4.11 -16.65 15.22
CA ARG A 92 3.56 -17.86 15.82
C ARG A 92 4.34 -19.09 15.37
N THR A 93 4.51 -20.04 16.31
CA THR A 93 4.99 -21.37 15.96
C THR A 93 3.94 -22.10 15.11
N ALA A 94 4.33 -23.15 14.39
CA ALA A 94 3.43 -23.89 13.50
C ALA A 94 2.16 -24.39 14.23
N GLU A 95 2.33 -24.84 15.47
CA GLU A 95 1.25 -25.40 16.30
C GLU A 95 0.26 -24.33 16.79
N MET A 96 0.69 -23.08 16.85
CA MET A 96 -0.13 -21.95 17.32
C MET A 96 -0.85 -21.24 16.16
N ARG A 97 -0.56 -21.58 14.91
CA ARG A 97 -1.17 -20.95 13.74
C ARG A 97 -2.61 -21.38 13.56
N ASN A 98 -3.48 -20.44 13.30
CA ASN A 98 -4.87 -20.73 12.98
C ASN A 98 -5.06 -20.78 11.46
N ALA A 99 -5.06 -22.01 10.90
CA ALA A 99 -5.18 -22.22 9.46
C ALA A 99 -6.47 -21.62 8.86
N ALA A 100 -7.61 -21.76 9.54
CA ALA A 100 -8.89 -21.20 9.07
C ALA A 100 -8.87 -19.67 9.03
N TRP A 101 -8.20 -19.03 9.99
CA TRP A 101 -8.00 -17.59 9.98
C TRP A 101 -7.12 -17.14 8.81
N VAL A 102 -5.99 -17.84 8.57
CA VAL A 102 -5.09 -17.55 7.44
C VAL A 102 -5.83 -17.72 6.12
N GLU A 103 -6.59 -18.80 5.95
CA GLU A 103 -7.41 -19.06 4.75
C GLU A 103 -8.46 -17.94 4.54
N ASN A 104 -9.09 -17.46 5.60
CA ASN A 104 -10.02 -16.34 5.52
C ASN A 104 -9.34 -15.07 4.99
N GLN A 105 -8.13 -14.76 5.47
CA GLN A 105 -7.37 -13.60 4.97
C GLN A 105 -6.93 -13.79 3.52
N ALA A 106 -6.41 -14.98 3.18
CA ALA A 106 -6.03 -15.32 1.81
C ALA A 106 -7.22 -15.21 0.85
N GLY A 107 -8.40 -15.66 1.28
CA GLY A 107 -9.63 -15.56 0.51
C GLY A 107 -10.06 -14.11 0.21
N LYS A 108 -9.77 -13.16 1.11
CA LYS A 108 -10.02 -11.72 0.83
C LYS A 108 -9.12 -11.23 -0.31
N VAL A 109 -7.82 -11.55 -0.24
CA VAL A 109 -6.85 -11.22 -1.28
C VAL A 109 -7.27 -11.84 -2.61
N ALA A 110 -7.59 -13.13 -2.63
CA ALA A 110 -7.98 -13.83 -3.84
C ALA A 110 -9.22 -13.22 -4.51
N ARG A 111 -10.27 -12.90 -3.73
CA ARG A 111 -11.48 -12.26 -4.28
C ARG A 111 -11.21 -10.85 -4.82
N ALA A 112 -10.37 -10.08 -4.13
CA ALA A 112 -9.98 -8.74 -4.60
C ALA A 112 -9.21 -8.83 -5.92
N LEU A 113 -8.22 -9.72 -6.01
CA LEU A 113 -7.45 -9.95 -7.25
C LEU A 113 -8.35 -10.43 -8.39
N ALA A 114 -9.24 -11.39 -8.16
CA ALA A 114 -10.17 -11.88 -9.18
C ALA A 114 -11.09 -10.78 -9.70
N SER A 115 -11.59 -9.91 -8.82
CA SER A 115 -12.41 -8.76 -9.23
C SER A 115 -11.64 -7.76 -10.08
N LEU A 116 -10.39 -7.48 -9.73
CA LEU A 116 -9.52 -6.56 -10.47
C LEU A 116 -9.00 -7.17 -11.78
N GLU A 117 -8.75 -8.49 -11.81
CA GLU A 117 -8.38 -9.22 -13.04
C GLU A 117 -9.50 -9.17 -14.07
N ALA A 118 -10.75 -9.35 -13.64
CA ALA A 118 -11.90 -9.29 -14.53
C ALA A 118 -12.10 -7.91 -15.17
N VAL A 119 -11.78 -6.84 -14.45
CA VAL A 119 -11.91 -5.45 -14.91
C VAL A 119 -10.74 -4.62 -14.37
N PRO A 120 -9.55 -4.71 -14.98
CA PRO A 120 -8.40 -3.91 -14.56
C PRO A 120 -8.69 -2.42 -14.67
N PRO A 121 -8.19 -1.60 -13.72
CA PRO A 121 -8.41 -0.16 -13.76
C PRO A 121 -7.85 0.49 -15.02
N VAL A 122 -8.65 1.34 -15.65
CA VAL A 122 -8.21 2.15 -16.79
C VAL A 122 -8.01 3.59 -16.32
N TYR A 123 -6.88 4.19 -16.68
CA TYR A 123 -6.53 5.55 -16.28
C TYR A 123 -5.75 6.27 -17.40
N ASP A 124 -5.95 7.59 -17.49
CA ASP A 124 -5.16 8.49 -18.32
C ASP A 124 -3.83 8.84 -17.66
N ARG A 125 -3.90 9.12 -16.37
CA ARG A 125 -2.75 9.36 -15.48
C ARG A 125 -2.98 8.67 -14.12
N PRO A 126 -1.91 8.18 -13.45
CA PRO A 126 -2.03 7.55 -12.14
C PRO A 126 -2.61 8.51 -11.10
N ARG A 127 -3.56 8.02 -10.33
CA ARG A 127 -4.14 8.69 -9.18
C ARG A 127 -3.97 7.81 -7.95
N ILE A 128 -4.53 8.21 -6.83
CA ILE A 128 -4.30 7.51 -5.57
C ILE A 128 -4.71 6.03 -5.61
N GLY A 129 -5.80 5.70 -6.30
CA GLY A 129 -6.27 4.32 -6.42
C GLY A 129 -5.29 3.43 -7.18
N GLU A 130 -4.79 3.89 -8.34
CA GLU A 130 -3.82 3.15 -9.14
C GLU A 130 -2.46 3.04 -8.44
N ILE A 131 -2.02 4.09 -7.75
CA ILE A 131 -0.78 4.06 -6.96
C ILE A 131 -0.91 3.04 -5.83
N ALA A 132 -2.00 3.07 -5.07
CA ALA A 132 -2.25 2.13 -3.99
C ALA A 132 -2.30 0.68 -4.51
N LEU A 133 -2.96 0.44 -5.66
CA LEU A 133 -3.00 -0.90 -6.26
C LEU A 133 -1.62 -1.38 -6.68
N ALA A 134 -0.82 -0.54 -7.34
CA ALA A 134 0.55 -0.91 -7.72
C ALA A 134 1.40 -1.26 -6.48
N CYS A 135 1.28 -0.48 -5.39
CA CYS A 135 1.94 -0.77 -4.13
C CYS A 135 1.47 -2.10 -3.52
N ALA A 136 0.17 -2.39 -3.56
CA ALA A 136 -0.39 -3.64 -3.03
C ALA A 136 0.09 -4.87 -3.82
N LEU A 137 0.12 -4.79 -5.16
CA LEU A 137 0.65 -5.86 -6.00
C LEU A 137 2.16 -6.06 -5.76
N GLY A 138 2.93 -4.96 -5.65
CA GLY A 138 4.34 -5.00 -5.28
C GLY A 138 4.58 -5.57 -3.87
N TYR A 139 3.69 -5.31 -2.92
CA TYR A 139 3.73 -5.92 -1.59
C TYR A 139 3.51 -7.44 -1.65
N LEU A 140 2.57 -7.90 -2.47
CA LEU A 140 2.36 -9.33 -2.69
C LEU A 140 3.56 -10.00 -3.37
N ASP A 141 4.24 -9.30 -4.31
CA ASP A 141 5.51 -9.78 -4.87
C ASP A 141 6.56 -9.97 -3.78
N LEU A 142 6.71 -8.99 -2.90
CA LEU A 142 7.72 -9.01 -1.84
C LEU A 142 7.45 -10.08 -0.76
N ARG A 143 6.19 -10.29 -0.38
CA ARG A 143 5.84 -11.12 0.78
C ARG A 143 5.41 -12.54 0.44
N PHE A 144 4.99 -12.77 -0.81
CA PHE A 144 4.46 -14.05 -1.28
C PHE A 144 5.11 -14.49 -2.60
N ASP A 145 6.35 -14.02 -2.86
CA ASP A 145 7.18 -14.44 -4.00
C ASP A 145 6.45 -14.30 -5.35
N GLY A 146 5.55 -13.33 -5.47
CA GLY A 146 4.80 -13.07 -6.69
C GLY A 146 3.78 -14.16 -7.06
N ALA A 147 3.41 -15.03 -6.14
CA ALA A 147 2.46 -16.13 -6.41
C ALA A 147 1.12 -15.66 -6.98
N TRP A 148 0.71 -14.44 -6.68
CA TRP A 148 -0.51 -13.83 -7.23
C TRP A 148 -0.48 -13.67 -8.75
N ARG A 149 0.69 -13.61 -9.37
CA ARG A 149 0.86 -13.42 -10.83
C ARG A 149 0.31 -14.61 -11.62
N THR A 150 0.37 -15.81 -11.02
CA THR A 150 -0.25 -16.98 -11.60
C THR A 150 -1.78 -16.85 -11.57
N GLY A 151 -2.39 -16.88 -12.76
CA GLY A 151 -3.85 -16.76 -12.90
C GLY A 151 -4.39 -15.33 -13.02
N HIS A 152 -3.51 -14.28 -12.98
CA HIS A 152 -3.91 -12.89 -13.12
C HIS A 152 -3.11 -12.15 -14.22
N PRO A 153 -3.14 -12.62 -15.47
CA PRO A 153 -2.32 -12.06 -16.55
C PRO A 153 -2.68 -10.60 -16.89
N ALA A 154 -3.94 -10.20 -16.75
CA ALA A 154 -4.36 -8.82 -17.02
C ALA A 154 -3.81 -7.85 -15.96
N LEU A 155 -3.78 -8.25 -14.69
CA LEU A 155 -3.14 -7.46 -13.63
C LEU A 155 -1.61 -7.42 -13.76
N VAL A 156 -0.99 -8.50 -14.24
CA VAL A 156 0.46 -8.49 -14.54
C VAL A 156 0.76 -7.46 -15.62
N ALA A 157 0.05 -7.51 -16.75
CA ALA A 157 0.20 -6.55 -17.83
C ALA A 157 -0.09 -5.11 -17.38
N TRP A 158 -1.09 -4.94 -16.50
CA TRP A 158 -1.44 -3.64 -15.90
C TRP A 158 -0.30 -3.10 -15.04
N LEU A 159 0.29 -3.92 -14.18
CA LEU A 159 1.39 -3.51 -13.29
C LEU A 159 2.65 -3.17 -14.09
N ASP A 160 2.97 -3.95 -15.13
CA ASP A 160 4.11 -3.69 -16.01
C ASP A 160 3.93 -2.36 -16.76
N ALA A 161 2.72 -2.08 -17.26
CA ALA A 161 2.40 -0.81 -17.90
C ALA A 161 2.45 0.37 -16.89
N PHE A 162 2.02 0.16 -15.64
CA PHE A 162 2.12 1.15 -14.58
C PHE A 162 3.58 1.47 -14.28
N ALA A 163 4.43 0.46 -14.08
CA ALA A 163 5.86 0.62 -13.80
C ALA A 163 6.58 1.38 -14.92
N ALA A 164 6.26 1.08 -16.18
CA ALA A 164 6.83 1.78 -17.33
C ALA A 164 6.43 3.27 -17.39
N ARG A 165 5.22 3.63 -16.92
CA ARG A 165 4.70 5.01 -16.93
C ARG A 165 5.08 5.81 -15.69
N VAL A 166 5.42 5.14 -14.59
CA VAL A 166 5.72 5.75 -13.28
C VAL A 166 7.10 5.28 -12.80
N PRO A 167 8.19 5.89 -13.29
CA PRO A 167 9.55 5.47 -12.93
C PRO A 167 9.81 5.47 -11.41
N ALA A 168 9.13 6.34 -10.66
CA ALA A 168 9.22 6.39 -9.21
C ALA A 168 8.82 5.06 -8.55
N PHE A 169 7.92 4.27 -9.15
CA PHE A 169 7.52 2.98 -8.62
C PHE A 169 8.69 2.02 -8.46
N GLU A 170 9.53 1.88 -9.51
CA GLU A 170 10.73 1.03 -9.44
C GLU A 170 11.86 1.69 -8.63
N ALA A 171 11.99 3.02 -8.69
CA ALA A 171 13.02 3.76 -7.95
C ALA A 171 12.84 3.66 -6.43
N THR A 172 11.60 3.57 -5.95
CA THR A 172 11.26 3.49 -4.52
C THR A 172 10.93 2.07 -4.05
N ARG A 173 11.05 1.07 -4.92
CA ARG A 173 10.78 -0.32 -4.58
C ARG A 173 11.73 -0.81 -3.49
N PHE A 174 11.18 -1.43 -2.46
CA PHE A 174 11.98 -2.09 -1.43
C PHE A 174 12.72 -3.30 -2.02
N LYS A 175 14.02 -3.36 -1.78
CA LYS A 175 14.90 -4.37 -2.39
C LYS A 175 15.36 -5.49 -1.43
N GLY A 176 14.74 -5.54 -0.20
CA GLY A 176 15.09 -6.54 0.80
C GLY A 176 16.17 -6.08 1.74
#